data_f4a78fe7a862d6f710a009218906de8b
#
_entry.id   f4a78fe7a862d6f710a009218906de8b
#
_cell.length_a   1.000
_cell.length_b   1.000
_cell.length_c   1.000
_cell.angle_alpha   90.00
_cell.angle_beta   90.00
_cell.angle_gamma   90.00
#
_symmetry.space_group_name_H-M   'P 1'
#
loop_
_entity.id
_entity.type
_entity.pdbx_description
1 polymer ?
#
loop_
_entity_poly.entity_id
_entity_poly.type
_entity_poly.pdbx_seq_one_letter_code
_entity_poly.pdbx_strand_id
1 'polypeptide(L)'
;KTLMHEHLLYGFCGFQGDDTLGPFDELEAIRENMKWLSGLKKYEFKTIVDATNNECGRDPFFLAKMATIMDLNIICSTGYYYEPASAYMYWKFRSGFADVETEIYEMMKTELTVGIGKTGIKAGVMKLATSNGVITPFEEIFLKAAARVNKVTGYPIITHTEMGTMGPDQARILTENGADPKSISVGHMCGNTDIAYHEELLSYGVFDCFDRFGLEGDLFHTPTDEERCDVIAALMKKGYEDQILMSH
;
A
#
# COMPACT_ATOMS: atom_id res chain seq x y z
N LYS A 1 -4.39 1.81 18.45
CA LYS A 1 -4.96 1.32 17.19
C LYS A 1 -4.18 1.92 16.02
N THR A 2 -4.12 1.22 14.89
CA THR A 2 -3.42 1.63 13.68
C THR A 2 -4.37 1.53 12.49
N LEU A 3 -4.40 2.55 11.62
CA LEU A 3 -4.94 2.45 10.27
C LEU A 3 -3.81 1.93 9.36
N MET A 4 -4.07 0.83 8.68
CA MET A 4 -3.02 0.07 8.00
C MET A 4 -2.77 0.49 6.55
N HIS A 5 -3.67 1.30 5.96
CA HIS A 5 -3.58 1.67 4.56
C HIS A 5 -4.30 3.00 4.30
N GLU A 6 -3.57 4.11 4.40
CA GLU A 6 -4.09 5.45 4.22
C GLU A 6 -3.22 6.27 3.28
N HIS A 7 -3.74 7.42 2.84
CA HIS A 7 -3.02 8.36 2.01
C HIS A 7 -3.27 9.80 2.49
N LEU A 8 -2.27 10.46 3.04
CA LEU A 8 -2.38 11.88 3.44
C LEU A 8 -2.16 12.83 2.26
N LEU A 9 -1.38 12.42 1.28
CA LEU A 9 -1.26 13.03 -0.04
C LEU A 9 -1.29 11.91 -1.07
N TYR A 10 -2.03 12.11 -2.15
CA TYR A 10 -2.06 11.15 -3.24
C TYR A 10 -2.32 11.84 -4.58
N GLY A 11 -1.62 11.42 -5.60
CA GLY A 11 -1.86 11.79 -6.99
C GLY A 11 -1.32 10.71 -7.92
N PHE A 12 -1.99 10.50 -9.04
CA PHE A 12 -1.49 9.58 -10.07
C PHE A 12 -0.17 10.10 -10.68
N CYS A 13 0.67 9.18 -11.15
CA CYS A 13 1.95 9.51 -11.76
C CYS A 13 1.80 10.59 -12.85
N GLY A 14 2.59 11.66 -12.73
CA GLY A 14 2.55 12.81 -13.64
C GLY A 14 1.80 14.03 -13.09
N PHE A 15 1.07 13.91 -11.98
CA PHE A 15 0.33 15.03 -11.40
C PHE A 15 1.23 16.24 -11.03
N GLN A 16 2.47 15.97 -10.64
CA GLN A 16 3.44 17.02 -10.31
C GLN A 16 3.78 17.96 -11.49
N GLY A 17 3.44 17.57 -12.72
CA GLY A 17 3.57 18.41 -13.90
C GLY A 17 2.45 19.43 -14.11
N ASP A 18 1.39 19.39 -13.29
CA ASP A 18 0.24 20.29 -13.39
C ASP A 18 0.27 21.41 -12.37
N ASP A 19 1.28 22.27 -12.44
CA ASP A 19 1.38 23.48 -11.59
C ASP A 19 0.43 24.62 -12.02
N THR A 20 -0.22 24.48 -13.19
CA THR A 20 -1.03 25.56 -13.77
C THR A 20 -2.50 25.46 -13.38
N LEU A 21 -3.10 24.28 -13.49
CA LEU A 21 -4.51 24.06 -13.21
C LEU A 21 -4.75 23.46 -11.82
N GLY A 22 -3.80 22.67 -11.32
CA GLY A 22 -3.85 22.03 -10.02
C GLY A 22 -2.60 22.28 -9.18
N PRO A 23 -2.21 23.56 -8.88
CA PRO A 23 -1.04 23.84 -8.05
C PRO A 23 -1.23 23.24 -6.65
N PHE A 24 -0.18 22.64 -6.12
CA PHE A 24 -0.22 22.11 -4.75
C PHE A 24 -0.22 23.23 -3.71
N ASP A 25 -1.28 23.30 -2.91
CA ASP A 25 -1.36 24.18 -1.73
C ASP A 25 -1.15 23.38 -0.44
N GLU A 26 0.08 23.48 0.10
CA GLU A 26 0.44 22.75 1.32
C GLU A 26 -0.43 23.15 2.54
N LEU A 27 -0.83 24.42 2.65
CA LEU A 27 -1.64 24.88 3.77
C LEU A 27 -3.06 24.34 3.70
N GLU A 28 -3.61 24.23 2.50
CA GLU A 28 -4.91 23.59 2.28
C GLU A 28 -4.83 22.09 2.58
N ALA A 29 -3.81 21.40 2.08
CA ALA A 29 -3.58 19.98 2.37
C ALA A 29 -3.44 19.72 3.88
N ILE A 30 -2.73 20.57 4.63
CA ILE A 30 -2.65 20.48 6.08
C ILE A 30 -4.04 20.63 6.71
N ARG A 31 -4.83 21.64 6.32
CA ARG A 31 -6.17 21.90 6.89
C ARG A 31 -7.11 20.72 6.69
N GLU A 32 -7.16 20.19 5.47
CA GLU A 32 -8.03 19.04 5.16
C GLU A 32 -7.60 17.78 5.91
N ASN A 33 -6.30 17.48 5.96
CA ASN A 33 -5.79 16.37 6.75
C ASN A 33 -6.08 16.54 8.25
N MET A 34 -5.92 17.74 8.81
CA MET A 34 -6.26 17.99 10.22
C MET A 34 -7.74 17.73 10.51
N LYS A 35 -8.63 18.14 9.61
CA LYS A 35 -10.07 17.92 9.73
C LYS A 35 -10.41 16.44 9.78
N TRP A 36 -9.86 15.66 8.86
CA TRP A 36 -10.04 14.21 8.82
C TRP A 36 -9.41 13.51 10.04
N LEU A 37 -8.13 13.76 10.31
CA LEU A 37 -7.38 13.11 11.39
C LEU A 37 -7.91 13.44 12.79
N SER A 38 -8.52 14.63 12.99
CA SER A 38 -9.11 14.98 14.28
C SER A 38 -10.24 14.03 14.70
N GLY A 39 -10.96 13.46 13.74
CA GLY A 39 -11.97 12.43 13.98
C GLY A 39 -11.42 11.14 14.56
N LEU A 40 -10.21 10.76 14.18
CA LEU A 40 -9.56 9.50 14.59
C LEU A 40 -9.22 9.46 16.09
N LYS A 41 -8.93 10.62 16.70
CA LYS A 41 -8.60 10.71 18.13
C LYS A 41 -9.72 10.18 19.01
N LYS A 42 -11.00 10.33 18.60
CA LYS A 42 -12.16 9.82 19.34
C LYS A 42 -12.16 8.29 19.46
N TYR A 43 -11.51 7.61 18.51
CA TYR A 43 -11.44 6.15 18.43
C TYR A 43 -10.09 5.59 18.89
N GLU A 44 -9.22 6.42 19.48
CA GLU A 44 -7.91 6.05 20.02
C GLU A 44 -6.92 5.54 18.95
N PHE A 45 -7.05 5.96 17.70
CA PHE A 45 -6.01 5.74 16.70
C PHE A 45 -4.79 6.60 17.00
N LYS A 46 -3.62 5.99 16.98
CA LYS A 46 -2.32 6.63 17.27
C LYS A 46 -1.31 6.47 16.15
N THR A 47 -1.57 5.59 15.22
CA THR A 47 -0.65 5.27 14.13
C THR A 47 -1.40 5.17 12.80
N ILE A 48 -0.77 5.70 11.76
CA ILE A 48 -1.24 5.62 10.38
C ILE A 48 -0.09 5.06 9.54
N VAL A 49 -0.39 4.08 8.70
CA VAL A 49 0.51 3.65 7.64
C VAL A 49 0.11 4.41 6.37
N ASP A 50 0.93 5.37 5.99
CA ASP A 50 0.75 6.09 4.72
C ASP A 50 1.32 5.24 3.58
N ALA A 51 0.42 4.67 2.80
CA ALA A 51 0.73 3.75 1.71
C ALA A 51 1.12 4.46 0.40
N THR A 52 1.27 5.78 0.42
CA THR A 52 1.65 6.55 -0.76
C THR A 52 3.08 6.22 -1.17
N ASN A 53 3.22 5.58 -2.31
CA ASN A 53 4.50 5.12 -2.84
C ASN A 53 5.32 6.24 -3.51
N ASN A 54 6.51 5.89 -4.01
CA ASN A 54 7.52 6.83 -4.52
C ASN A 54 7.02 7.77 -5.61
N GLU A 55 6.03 7.37 -6.39
CA GLU A 55 5.57 8.08 -7.60
C GLU A 55 4.17 8.68 -7.49
N CYS A 56 3.45 8.35 -6.42
CA CYS A 56 2.09 8.82 -6.18
C CYS A 56 2.01 10.02 -5.22
N GLY A 57 3.07 10.81 -5.14
CA GLY A 57 3.08 12.02 -4.32
C GLY A 57 3.63 11.83 -2.90
N ARG A 58 4.32 10.73 -2.62
CA ARG A 58 4.98 10.53 -1.32
C ARG A 58 5.87 11.73 -0.97
N ASP A 59 5.54 12.40 0.12
CA ASP A 59 6.33 13.50 0.68
C ASP A 59 6.69 13.23 2.15
N PRO A 60 7.91 12.72 2.45
CA PRO A 60 8.33 12.43 3.81
C PRO A 60 8.35 13.64 4.74
N PHE A 61 8.62 14.85 4.22
CA PHE A 61 8.62 16.06 5.04
C PHE A 61 7.20 16.50 5.41
N PHE A 62 6.25 16.39 4.48
CA PHE A 62 4.84 16.62 4.76
C PHE A 62 4.32 15.64 5.82
N LEU A 63 4.63 14.35 5.68
CA LEU A 63 4.25 13.33 6.66
C LEU A 63 4.84 13.61 8.05
N ALA A 64 6.11 13.99 8.14
CA ALA A 64 6.75 14.37 9.41
C ALA A 64 6.10 15.62 10.04
N LYS A 65 5.73 16.61 9.21
CA LYS A 65 4.98 17.79 9.65
C LYS A 65 3.62 17.41 10.20
N MET A 66 2.84 16.59 9.48
CA MET A 66 1.55 16.12 9.93
C MET A 66 1.63 15.27 11.20
N ALA A 67 2.63 14.41 11.32
CA ALA A 67 2.88 13.63 12.54
C ALA A 67 3.05 14.55 13.76
N THR A 68 3.81 15.63 13.61
CA THR A 68 4.03 16.62 14.67
C THR A 68 2.77 17.42 15.01
N ILE A 69 2.06 17.93 13.99
CA ILE A 69 0.85 18.73 14.17
C ILE A 69 -0.25 17.92 14.86
N MET A 70 -0.44 16.68 14.48
CA MET A 70 -1.53 15.84 14.95
C MET A 70 -1.18 14.96 16.15
N ASP A 71 0.08 14.94 16.59
CA ASP A 71 0.58 14.02 17.64
C ASP A 71 0.21 12.56 17.32
N LEU A 72 0.59 12.12 16.09
CA LEU A 72 0.36 10.78 15.57
C LEU A 72 1.68 10.17 15.09
N ASN A 73 1.79 8.85 15.16
CA ASN A 73 2.84 8.13 14.44
C ASN A 73 2.39 7.96 12.98
N ILE A 74 3.21 8.39 12.04
CA ILE A 74 2.95 8.19 10.61
C ILE A 74 4.10 7.37 10.03
N ILE A 75 3.78 6.21 9.47
CA ILE A 75 4.71 5.29 8.84
C ILE A 75 4.71 5.57 7.34
N CYS A 76 5.83 6.03 6.81
CA CYS A 76 6.02 6.32 5.39
C CYS A 76 6.35 5.03 4.62
N SER A 77 5.86 4.90 3.39
CA SER A 77 6.16 3.74 2.53
C SER A 77 7.30 3.99 1.55
N THR A 78 7.82 2.89 0.99
CA THR A 78 8.68 2.84 -0.20
C THR A 78 8.13 1.82 -1.18
N GLY A 79 8.28 2.02 -2.47
CA GLY A 79 7.80 1.09 -3.49
C GLY A 79 7.12 1.78 -4.66
N TYR A 80 6.33 1.01 -5.43
CA TYR A 80 5.75 1.46 -6.69
C TYR A 80 4.32 0.99 -6.87
N TYR A 81 3.59 1.69 -7.74
CA TYR A 81 2.20 1.40 -8.08
C TYR A 81 2.11 0.35 -9.20
N TYR A 82 0.90 -0.03 -9.65
CA TYR A 82 0.74 -0.99 -10.74
C TYR A 82 1.10 -0.37 -12.10
N GLU A 83 1.56 -1.20 -13.02
CA GLU A 83 2.25 -0.76 -14.24
C GLU A 83 1.48 0.25 -15.09
N PRO A 84 0.16 0.10 -15.39
CA PRO A 84 -0.58 1.06 -16.22
C PRO A 84 -0.72 2.46 -15.63
N ALA A 85 -0.62 2.62 -14.31
CA ALA A 85 -0.84 3.90 -13.62
C ALA A 85 0.46 4.47 -13.02
N SER A 86 1.63 3.98 -13.45
CA SER A 86 2.90 4.30 -12.80
C SER A 86 4.02 4.69 -13.77
N ALA A 87 5.16 5.13 -13.22
CA ALA A 87 6.34 5.54 -13.96
C ALA A 87 7.24 4.36 -14.40
N TYR A 88 6.69 3.20 -14.68
CA TYR A 88 7.46 2.01 -15.09
C TYR A 88 8.32 2.22 -16.35
N MET A 89 8.03 3.23 -17.16
CA MET A 89 8.87 3.58 -18.31
C MET A 89 10.32 3.90 -17.91
N TYR A 90 10.53 4.47 -16.73
CA TYR A 90 11.88 4.68 -16.19
C TYR A 90 12.60 3.35 -16.01
N TRP A 91 11.97 2.37 -15.36
CA TRP A 91 12.56 1.06 -15.10
C TRP A 91 12.69 0.22 -16.38
N LYS A 92 11.70 0.30 -17.29
CA LYS A 92 11.78 -0.34 -18.60
C LYS A 92 12.97 0.18 -19.42
N PHE A 93 13.20 1.48 -19.40
CA PHE A 93 14.37 2.07 -20.06
C PHE A 93 15.67 1.55 -19.43
N ARG A 94 15.75 1.55 -18.10
CA ARG A 94 16.95 1.06 -17.38
C ARG A 94 17.23 -0.41 -17.62
N SER A 95 16.21 -1.24 -17.79
CA SER A 95 16.39 -2.69 -18.03
C SER A 95 17.18 -3.02 -19.31
N GLY A 96 17.32 -2.06 -20.21
CA GLY A 96 18.17 -2.21 -21.40
C GLY A 96 19.68 -2.24 -21.11
N PHE A 97 20.12 -1.84 -19.88
CA PHE A 97 21.54 -1.74 -19.52
C PHE A 97 21.85 -1.94 -18.04
N ALA A 98 20.89 -2.33 -17.24
CA ALA A 98 21.05 -2.58 -15.80
C ALA A 98 20.21 -3.77 -15.33
N ASP A 99 20.63 -4.40 -14.23
CA ASP A 99 19.82 -5.36 -13.48
C ASP A 99 18.83 -4.60 -12.60
N VAL A 100 17.63 -4.36 -13.14
CA VAL A 100 16.60 -3.55 -12.46
C VAL A 100 16.05 -4.22 -11.23
N GLU A 101 16.01 -5.55 -11.14
CA GLU A 101 15.57 -6.23 -9.91
C GLU A 101 16.53 -5.93 -8.75
N THR A 102 17.83 -5.99 -9.00
CA THR A 102 18.83 -5.63 -7.98
C THR A 102 18.77 -4.14 -7.63
N GLU A 103 18.57 -3.24 -8.60
CA GLU A 103 18.45 -1.81 -8.32
C GLU A 103 17.20 -1.48 -7.48
N ILE A 104 16.05 -2.10 -7.78
CA ILE A 104 14.82 -1.95 -7.01
C ILE A 104 15.00 -2.48 -5.59
N TYR A 105 15.62 -3.65 -5.45
CA TYR A 105 15.97 -4.22 -4.14
C TYR A 105 16.83 -3.26 -3.31
N GLU A 106 17.93 -2.74 -3.88
CA GLU A 106 18.85 -1.84 -3.15
C GLU A 106 18.16 -0.50 -2.83
N MET A 107 17.31 0.02 -3.71
CA MET A 107 16.54 1.24 -3.45
C MET A 107 15.61 1.06 -2.26
N MET A 108 14.73 0.04 -2.26
CA MET A 108 13.80 -0.19 -1.15
C MET A 108 14.55 -0.47 0.15
N LYS A 109 15.56 -1.33 0.13
CA LYS A 109 16.38 -1.63 1.30
C LYS A 109 17.06 -0.37 1.87
N THR A 110 17.60 0.49 1.01
CA THR A 110 18.24 1.74 1.43
C THR A 110 17.22 2.68 2.08
N GLU A 111 16.06 2.87 1.48
CA GLU A 111 15.03 3.76 2.04
C GLU A 111 14.49 3.27 3.40
N LEU A 112 14.44 1.95 3.63
CA LEU A 112 14.06 1.35 4.90
C LEU A 112 15.16 1.42 5.97
N THR A 113 16.43 1.22 5.58
CA THR A 113 17.51 1.04 6.56
C THR A 113 18.38 2.28 6.77
N VAL A 114 18.56 3.09 5.73
CA VAL A 114 19.39 4.31 5.74
C VAL A 114 18.53 5.56 5.73
N GLY A 115 17.66 5.71 4.72
CA GLY A 115 16.74 6.85 4.58
C GLY A 115 16.35 7.13 3.14
N ILE A 116 15.26 7.87 3.00
CA ILE A 116 14.70 8.31 1.72
C ILE A 116 15.51 9.51 1.20
N GLY A 117 16.29 9.30 0.15
CA GLY A 117 17.12 10.34 -0.42
C GLY A 117 18.02 11.02 0.62
N LYS A 118 17.92 12.34 0.74
CA LYS A 118 18.66 13.16 1.72
C LYS A 118 17.79 13.66 2.88
N THR A 119 16.61 13.08 3.08
CA THR A 119 15.64 13.56 4.08
C THR A 119 16.03 13.20 5.51
N GLY A 120 16.82 12.14 5.73
CA GLY A 120 17.05 11.53 7.04
C GLY A 120 15.88 10.74 7.57
N ILE A 121 14.74 10.69 6.85
CA ILE A 121 13.53 9.94 7.21
C ILE A 121 13.59 8.57 6.55
N LYS A 122 13.28 7.52 7.30
CA LYS A 122 13.22 6.13 6.81
C LYS A 122 11.79 5.76 6.48
N ALA A 123 11.60 4.97 5.43
CA ALA A 123 10.37 4.22 5.25
C ALA A 123 10.24 3.13 6.33
N GLY A 124 9.00 2.74 6.64
CA GLY A 124 8.71 1.67 7.59
C GLY A 124 7.99 0.48 6.97
N VAL A 125 7.59 0.59 5.69
CA VAL A 125 6.83 -0.42 4.97
C VAL A 125 7.14 -0.35 3.47
N MET A 126 7.06 -1.48 2.78
CA MET A 126 7.11 -1.54 1.31
C MET A 126 5.69 -1.55 0.75
N LYS A 127 5.41 -0.69 -0.24
CA LYS A 127 4.14 -0.64 -0.97
C LYS A 127 4.33 -1.14 -2.39
N LEU A 128 3.54 -2.15 -2.74
CA LEU A 128 3.52 -2.75 -4.07
C LEU A 128 2.11 -2.76 -4.64
N ALA A 129 1.97 -3.08 -5.92
CA ALA A 129 0.67 -3.16 -6.57
C ALA A 129 0.70 -4.13 -7.75
N THR A 130 -0.49 -4.64 -8.12
CA THR A 130 -0.68 -5.42 -9.35
C THR A 130 -1.91 -4.96 -10.12
N SER A 131 -1.85 -5.14 -11.43
CA SER A 131 -2.90 -4.78 -12.38
C SER A 131 -4.14 -5.68 -12.24
N ASN A 132 -5.26 -5.20 -12.78
CA ASN A 132 -6.52 -5.94 -12.78
C ASN A 132 -6.41 -7.24 -13.60
N GLY A 133 -6.63 -8.37 -12.95
CA GLY A 133 -6.66 -9.70 -13.55
C GLY A 133 -5.32 -10.23 -14.08
N VAL A 134 -4.21 -9.52 -13.82
CA VAL A 134 -2.87 -9.92 -14.27
C VAL A 134 -1.78 -9.36 -13.37
N ILE A 135 -0.70 -10.13 -13.19
CA ILE A 135 0.59 -9.62 -12.69
C ILE A 135 1.52 -9.51 -13.89
N THR A 136 1.92 -8.29 -14.25
CA THR A 136 2.83 -8.10 -15.39
C THR A 136 4.24 -8.56 -15.03
N PRO A 137 5.11 -8.86 -16.03
CA PRO A 137 6.50 -9.22 -15.73
C PRO A 137 7.26 -8.17 -14.93
N PHE A 138 6.94 -6.89 -15.08
CA PHE A 138 7.55 -5.83 -14.27
C PHE A 138 7.00 -5.77 -12.85
N GLU A 139 5.71 -5.95 -12.66
CA GLU A 139 5.12 -6.05 -11.32
C GLU A 139 5.70 -7.23 -10.54
N GLU A 140 5.93 -8.37 -11.23
CA GLU A 140 6.57 -9.54 -10.63
C GLU A 140 8.01 -9.26 -10.17
N ILE A 141 8.79 -8.46 -10.91
CA ILE A 141 10.14 -8.01 -10.50
C ILE A 141 10.06 -7.24 -9.19
N PHE A 142 9.11 -6.31 -9.06
CA PHE A 142 8.92 -5.53 -7.83
C PHE A 142 8.52 -6.41 -6.64
N LEU A 143 7.62 -7.38 -6.85
CA LEU A 143 7.22 -8.35 -5.81
C LEU A 143 8.43 -9.18 -5.34
N LYS A 144 9.23 -9.71 -6.27
CA LYS A 144 10.43 -10.50 -5.96
C LYS A 144 11.48 -9.67 -5.21
N ALA A 145 11.75 -8.45 -5.68
CA ALA A 145 12.67 -7.55 -5.01
C ALA A 145 12.23 -7.25 -3.56
N ALA A 146 10.95 -6.95 -3.34
CA ALA A 146 10.41 -6.69 -2.01
C ALA A 146 10.45 -7.93 -1.10
N ALA A 147 10.15 -9.12 -1.62
CA ALA A 147 10.28 -10.36 -0.87
C ALA A 147 11.72 -10.58 -0.37
N ARG A 148 12.72 -10.31 -1.23
CA ARG A 148 14.14 -10.36 -0.85
C ARG A 148 14.49 -9.32 0.23
N VAL A 149 13.95 -8.09 0.14
CA VAL A 149 14.15 -7.06 1.18
C VAL A 149 13.52 -7.51 2.49
N ASN A 150 12.27 -7.98 2.49
CA ASN A 150 11.59 -8.48 3.68
C ASN A 150 12.39 -9.59 4.36
N LYS A 151 12.85 -10.57 3.58
CA LYS A 151 13.64 -11.72 4.07
C LYS A 151 14.89 -11.29 4.86
N VAL A 152 15.57 -10.21 4.44
CA VAL A 152 16.84 -9.79 5.07
C VAL A 152 16.65 -8.70 6.12
N THR A 153 15.53 -7.97 6.10
CA THR A 153 15.30 -6.82 6.98
C THR A 153 14.15 -7.00 7.96
N GLY A 154 13.19 -7.88 7.64
CA GLY A 154 11.95 -8.05 8.40
C GLY A 154 10.92 -6.92 8.22
N TYR A 155 11.19 -5.91 7.38
CA TYR A 155 10.22 -4.83 7.14
C TYR A 155 8.99 -5.35 6.39
N PRO A 156 7.78 -4.92 6.81
CA PRO A 156 6.52 -5.43 6.26
C PRO A 156 6.27 -4.98 4.82
N ILE A 157 5.41 -5.75 4.15
CA ILE A 157 4.92 -5.49 2.80
C ILE A 157 3.42 -5.24 2.89
N ILE A 158 2.95 -4.16 2.29
CA ILE A 158 1.54 -3.91 2.00
C ILE A 158 1.34 -3.83 0.49
N THR A 159 0.23 -4.36 0.00
CA THR A 159 0.00 -4.36 -1.44
C THR A 159 -1.30 -3.65 -1.82
N HIS A 160 -1.46 -3.44 -3.11
CA HIS A 160 -2.69 -3.03 -3.77
C HIS A 160 -3.07 -4.11 -4.78
N THR A 161 -4.31 -4.56 -4.71
CA THR A 161 -4.92 -5.35 -5.77
C THR A 161 -5.88 -4.45 -6.55
N GLU A 162 -5.68 -4.34 -7.88
CA GLU A 162 -6.65 -3.62 -8.70
C GLU A 162 -7.94 -4.43 -8.81
N MET A 163 -9.06 -3.82 -8.42
CA MET A 163 -10.40 -4.45 -8.36
C MET A 163 -10.47 -5.74 -7.49
N GLY A 164 -9.63 -5.87 -6.48
CA GLY A 164 -9.61 -7.06 -5.62
C GLY A 164 -9.11 -8.32 -6.32
N THR A 165 -8.36 -8.20 -7.42
CA THR A 165 -7.86 -9.34 -8.21
C THR A 165 -6.39 -9.63 -7.92
N MET A 166 -5.91 -10.82 -8.25
CA MET A 166 -4.50 -11.27 -8.12
C MET A 166 -3.94 -11.33 -6.69
N GLY A 167 -4.80 -11.22 -5.65
CA GLY A 167 -4.36 -11.31 -4.25
C GLY A 167 -3.65 -12.62 -3.90
N PRO A 168 -4.22 -13.80 -4.15
CA PRO A 168 -3.55 -15.08 -3.93
C PRO A 168 -2.24 -15.21 -4.70
N ASP A 169 -2.17 -14.71 -5.94
CA ASP A 169 -0.94 -14.74 -6.74
C ASP A 169 0.15 -13.83 -6.16
N GLN A 170 -0.20 -12.65 -5.66
CA GLN A 170 0.74 -11.78 -4.93
C GLN A 170 1.31 -12.52 -3.71
N ALA A 171 0.43 -13.12 -2.87
CA ALA A 171 0.84 -13.87 -1.70
C ALA A 171 1.77 -15.03 -2.05
N ARG A 172 1.43 -15.79 -3.10
CA ARG A 172 2.24 -16.88 -3.61
C ARG A 172 3.64 -16.41 -4.03
N ILE A 173 3.71 -15.38 -4.89
CA ILE A 173 5.01 -14.86 -5.37
C ILE A 173 5.87 -14.37 -4.21
N LEU A 174 5.29 -13.60 -3.28
CA LEU A 174 6.02 -13.07 -2.14
C LEU A 174 6.56 -14.17 -1.22
N THR A 175 5.73 -15.16 -0.88
CA THR A 175 6.12 -16.25 0.03
C THR A 175 7.09 -17.22 -0.62
N GLU A 176 6.90 -17.59 -1.88
CA GLU A 176 7.85 -18.44 -2.63
C GLU A 176 9.23 -17.80 -2.78
N ASN A 177 9.33 -16.46 -2.77
CA ASN A 177 10.60 -15.72 -2.81
C ASN A 177 11.14 -15.38 -1.41
N GLY A 178 10.51 -15.93 -0.36
CA GLY A 178 11.05 -16.00 1.00
C GLY A 178 10.64 -14.85 1.91
N ALA A 179 9.58 -14.09 1.57
CA ALA A 179 8.99 -13.16 2.52
C ALA A 179 8.25 -13.91 3.64
N ASP A 180 8.31 -13.36 4.86
CA ASP A 180 7.54 -13.89 5.98
C ASP A 180 6.04 -13.59 5.79
N PRO A 181 5.16 -14.61 5.68
CA PRO A 181 3.73 -14.40 5.52
C PRO A 181 3.12 -13.47 6.56
N LYS A 182 3.59 -13.53 7.81
CA LYS A 182 3.09 -12.70 8.92
C LYS A 182 3.46 -11.22 8.80
N SER A 183 4.25 -10.85 7.82
CA SER A 183 4.62 -9.47 7.52
C SER A 183 4.02 -8.97 6.19
N ILE A 184 3.09 -9.72 5.59
CA ILE A 184 2.45 -9.37 4.32
C ILE A 184 0.98 -9.04 4.55
N SER A 185 0.54 -7.85 4.14
CA SER A 185 -0.87 -7.45 4.07
C SER A 185 -1.25 -7.21 2.61
N VAL A 186 -2.22 -7.97 2.13
CA VAL A 186 -2.75 -7.81 0.77
C VAL A 186 -3.95 -6.86 0.81
N GLY A 187 -3.76 -5.66 0.24
CA GLY A 187 -4.74 -4.57 0.29
C GLY A 187 -5.79 -4.64 -0.80
N HIS A 188 -6.91 -3.97 -0.54
CA HIS A 188 -8.07 -3.84 -1.42
C HIS A 188 -8.76 -5.16 -1.76
N MET A 189 -8.53 -6.21 -0.97
CA MET A 189 -9.20 -7.48 -1.13
C MET A 189 -10.73 -7.34 -1.01
N CYS A 190 -11.19 -6.34 -0.29
CA CYS A 190 -12.61 -5.96 -0.18
C CYS A 190 -13.25 -5.55 -1.53
N GLY A 191 -12.50 -5.49 -2.63
CA GLY A 191 -13.00 -5.40 -3.99
C GLY A 191 -13.61 -6.72 -4.52
N ASN A 192 -13.42 -7.82 -3.80
CA ASN A 192 -13.96 -9.15 -4.13
C ASN A 192 -14.86 -9.65 -2.99
N THR A 193 -15.96 -10.32 -3.30
CA THR A 193 -16.90 -10.87 -2.32
C THR A 193 -16.92 -12.41 -2.28
N ASP A 194 -16.08 -13.05 -3.09
CA ASP A 194 -15.98 -14.52 -3.10
C ASP A 194 -15.17 -15.04 -1.90
N ILE A 195 -15.86 -15.67 -0.96
CA ILE A 195 -15.25 -16.25 0.25
C ILE A 195 -14.15 -17.27 -0.08
N ALA A 196 -14.31 -18.09 -1.12
CA ALA A 196 -13.30 -19.08 -1.48
C ALA A 196 -11.99 -18.41 -1.96
N TYR A 197 -12.10 -17.28 -2.64
CA TYR A 197 -10.96 -16.50 -3.06
C TYR A 197 -10.19 -15.87 -1.87
N HIS A 198 -10.90 -15.39 -0.86
CA HIS A 198 -10.29 -14.94 0.40
C HIS A 198 -9.64 -16.08 1.17
N GLU A 199 -10.29 -17.27 1.25
CA GLU A 199 -9.71 -18.45 1.89
C GLU A 199 -8.43 -18.91 1.18
N GLU A 200 -8.38 -18.84 -0.16
CA GLU A 200 -7.17 -19.13 -0.91
C GLU A 200 -6.03 -18.16 -0.50
N LEU A 201 -6.30 -16.85 -0.45
CA LEU A 201 -5.32 -15.87 0.03
C LEU A 201 -4.83 -16.21 1.45
N LEU A 202 -5.76 -16.42 2.38
CA LEU A 202 -5.47 -16.66 3.79
C LEU A 202 -4.71 -17.97 4.02
N SER A 203 -4.81 -18.93 3.10
CA SER A 203 -4.07 -20.20 3.16
C SER A 203 -2.55 -20.02 3.07
N TYR A 204 -2.06 -18.89 2.51
CA TYR A 204 -0.65 -18.51 2.49
C TYR A 204 -0.16 -17.97 3.85
N GLY A 205 -1.04 -17.74 4.83
CA GLY A 205 -0.70 -17.21 6.16
C GLY A 205 -0.50 -15.70 6.20
N VAL A 206 -0.90 -14.98 5.15
CA VAL A 206 -0.84 -13.52 5.03
C VAL A 206 -2.07 -12.85 5.65
N PHE A 207 -2.06 -11.51 5.73
CA PHE A 207 -3.22 -10.73 6.14
C PHE A 207 -4.05 -10.30 4.93
N ASP A 208 -5.36 -10.43 5.09
CA ASP A 208 -6.39 -9.95 4.18
C ASP A 208 -6.86 -8.56 4.62
N CYS A 209 -6.67 -7.53 3.79
CA CYS A 209 -6.96 -6.15 4.18
C CYS A 209 -8.20 -5.59 3.49
N PHE A 210 -9.19 -5.24 4.33
CA PHE A 210 -10.42 -4.56 3.96
C PHE A 210 -10.22 -3.05 4.23
N ASP A 211 -9.80 -2.31 3.23
CA ASP A 211 -9.26 -0.95 3.37
C ASP A 211 -9.89 0.06 2.40
N ARG A 212 -11.11 -0.20 1.93
CA ARG A 212 -11.90 0.69 1.07
C ARG A 212 -13.30 0.94 1.62
N PHE A 213 -13.45 0.99 2.94
CA PHE A 213 -14.72 1.39 3.55
C PHE A 213 -15.06 2.85 3.17
N GLY A 214 -16.33 3.11 2.83
CA GLY A 214 -16.79 4.40 2.35
C GLY A 214 -16.56 4.65 0.84
N LEU A 215 -15.78 3.81 0.15
CA LEU A 215 -15.59 3.86 -1.29
C LEU A 215 -16.54 2.88 -1.96
N GLU A 216 -17.78 3.29 -2.14
CA GLU A 216 -18.84 2.47 -2.75
C GLU A 216 -19.60 3.24 -3.83
N GLY A 217 -20.39 2.51 -4.62
CA GLY A 217 -21.25 3.06 -5.67
C GLY A 217 -20.71 2.91 -7.08
N ASP A 218 -21.53 3.35 -8.04
CA ASP A 218 -21.33 3.12 -9.48
C ASP A 218 -20.01 3.67 -10.03
N LEU A 219 -19.49 4.74 -9.42
CA LEU A 219 -18.24 5.38 -9.87
C LEU A 219 -17.03 4.46 -9.71
N PHE A 220 -17.04 3.62 -8.68
CA PHE A 220 -15.89 2.75 -8.33
C PHE A 220 -16.12 1.30 -8.72
N HIS A 221 -17.35 0.91 -9.09
CA HIS A 221 -17.74 -0.48 -9.39
C HIS A 221 -17.25 -1.47 -8.33
N THR A 222 -17.33 -1.07 -7.06
CA THR A 222 -16.84 -1.84 -5.91
C THR A 222 -18.01 -2.29 -5.03
N PRO A 223 -17.85 -3.38 -4.25
CA PRO A 223 -18.87 -3.81 -3.28
C PRO A 223 -19.25 -2.70 -2.30
N THR A 224 -20.46 -2.78 -1.80
CA THR A 224 -20.96 -1.92 -0.72
C THR A 224 -20.27 -2.25 0.61
N ASP A 225 -20.31 -1.33 1.57
CA ASP A 225 -19.77 -1.58 2.91
C ASP A 225 -20.53 -2.71 3.64
N GLU A 226 -21.83 -2.91 3.34
CA GLU A 226 -22.61 -4.05 3.85
C GLU A 226 -22.06 -5.38 3.31
N GLU A 227 -21.84 -5.49 2.01
CA GLU A 227 -21.24 -6.68 1.40
C GLU A 227 -19.84 -6.97 1.94
N ARG A 228 -19.00 -5.95 2.16
CA ARG A 228 -17.68 -6.07 2.80
C ARG A 228 -17.81 -6.62 4.23
N CYS A 229 -18.75 -6.10 5.00
CA CYS A 229 -19.04 -6.59 6.36
C CYS A 229 -19.50 -8.04 6.37
N ASP A 230 -20.32 -8.45 5.41
CA ASP A 230 -20.78 -9.82 5.27
C ASP A 230 -19.63 -10.79 4.98
N VAL A 231 -18.69 -10.39 4.11
CA VAL A 231 -17.48 -11.18 3.84
C VAL A 231 -16.63 -11.31 5.11
N ILE A 232 -16.35 -10.21 5.81
CA ILE A 232 -15.61 -10.26 7.08
C ILE A 232 -16.29 -11.19 8.08
N ALA A 233 -17.61 -11.05 8.26
CA ALA A 233 -18.36 -11.89 9.20
C ALA A 233 -18.32 -13.38 8.82
N ALA A 234 -18.33 -13.70 7.53
CA ALA A 234 -18.20 -15.07 7.04
C ALA A 234 -16.80 -15.65 7.32
N LEU A 235 -15.73 -14.86 7.07
CA LEU A 235 -14.35 -15.26 7.35
C LEU A 235 -14.10 -15.44 8.85
N MET A 236 -14.60 -14.53 9.68
CA MET A 236 -14.51 -14.65 11.16
C MET A 236 -15.19 -15.92 11.67
N LYS A 237 -16.37 -16.28 11.14
CA LYS A 237 -17.04 -17.56 11.49
C LYS A 237 -16.24 -18.81 11.12
N LYS A 238 -15.29 -18.68 10.20
CA LYS A 238 -14.37 -19.73 9.77
C LYS A 238 -13.05 -19.75 10.55
N GLY A 239 -12.83 -18.78 11.46
CA GLY A 239 -11.66 -18.70 12.34
C GLY A 239 -10.49 -17.89 11.76
N TYR A 240 -10.76 -16.97 10.84
CA TYR A 240 -9.73 -16.12 10.23
C TYR A 240 -9.59 -14.71 10.85
N GLU A 241 -10.21 -14.47 12.04
CA GLU A 241 -10.24 -13.16 12.70
C GLU A 241 -8.85 -12.55 12.94
N ASP A 242 -7.84 -13.38 13.20
CA ASP A 242 -6.47 -12.93 13.45
C ASP A 242 -5.68 -12.57 12.16
N GLN A 243 -6.26 -12.82 10.98
CA GLN A 243 -5.64 -12.52 9.69
C GLN A 243 -6.39 -11.42 8.92
N ILE A 244 -7.39 -10.79 9.51
CA ILE A 244 -8.16 -9.70 8.89
C ILE A 244 -7.67 -8.36 9.40
N LEU A 245 -7.35 -7.45 8.47
CA LEU A 245 -7.05 -6.06 8.75
C LEU A 245 -8.12 -5.15 8.16
N MET A 246 -8.32 -4.00 8.79
CA MET A 246 -9.28 -2.98 8.34
C MET A 246 -8.60 -1.62 8.28
N SER A 247 -8.93 -0.83 7.26
CA SER A 247 -8.55 0.57 7.11
C SER A 247 -9.62 1.32 6.32
N HIS A 248 -9.36 2.54 5.92
CA HIS A 248 -10.34 3.39 5.20
C HIS A 248 -9.90 3.67 3.77
#